data_f5970738f28d937f8d108d7535ca98ac
#
_entry.id   f5970738f28d937f8d108d7535ca98ac
#
_cell.length_a   1.000
_cell.length_b   1.000
_cell.length_c   1.000
_cell.angle_alpha   90.00
_cell.angle_beta   90.00
_cell.angle_gamma   90.00
#
_symmetry.space_group_name_H-M   'P 1'
#
loop_
_entity.id
_entity.type
_entity.pdbx_description
1 polymer ?
#
loop_
_entity_poly.entity_id
_entity_poly.type
_entity_poly.pdbx_seq_one_letter_code
_entity_poly.pdbx_strand_id
1 'polypeptide(L)'
;DLHVIAVCQPAPLTLAATAILAAENPDAQPRTLTLIGGPIDPDAAATEVTDFGNRVTMGELEHLAIQQVGFKYRGAGRMVYPGLAQLSSFIAMNADTHRKAFMDKIFAEATGAGSEGDKHNKFYDEYLAVMDMTAEFYLSTVDRIFKRGEIASNSFSVDGKPVDIGSIRDVAVMTVEGANDDISAPGQCVAALALCTGVPDDRKAQHLEPGAGHYGIFAGKSWRLNIRPLVLDFMDEHTGKTETPKAKRKRGGQVKGDTRPLGPDDDSKIAV
;
A
#
# COMPACT_ATOMS: atom_id res chain seq x y z
N ASP A 1 16.82 17.14 -0.74
CA ASP A 1 15.74 16.66 0.13
C ASP A 1 15.28 15.29 -0.36
N LEU A 2 15.03 14.36 0.56
CA LEU A 2 14.53 13.01 0.29
C LEU A 2 13.09 12.91 0.82
N HIS A 3 12.19 12.40 -0.01
CA HIS A 3 10.83 12.06 0.36
C HIS A 3 10.62 10.57 0.08
N VAL A 4 9.97 9.87 0.99
CA VAL A 4 9.73 8.42 0.87
C VAL A 4 8.24 8.16 0.81
N ILE A 5 7.81 7.35 -0.16
CA ILE A 5 6.46 6.79 -0.25
C ILE A 5 6.59 5.28 -0.15
N ALA A 6 5.84 4.68 0.76
CA ALA A 6 5.76 3.24 0.91
C ALA A 6 4.30 2.79 0.74
N VAL A 7 4.08 1.91 -0.23
CA VAL A 7 2.74 1.43 -0.59
C VAL A 7 2.58 -0.03 -0.17
N CYS A 8 1.51 -0.34 0.56
CA CYS A 8 1.13 -1.69 0.94
C CYS A 8 2.20 -2.38 1.83
N GLN A 9 2.62 -3.60 1.50
CA GLN A 9 3.53 -4.45 2.27
C GLN A 9 4.85 -3.79 2.73
N PRO A 10 5.53 -2.92 1.96
CA PRO A 10 6.72 -2.21 2.42
C PRO A 10 6.50 -1.20 3.55
N ALA A 11 5.26 -0.74 3.79
CA ALA A 11 5.00 0.36 4.72
C ALA A 11 5.48 0.09 6.16
N PRO A 12 5.19 -1.05 6.80
CA PRO A 12 5.66 -1.35 8.16
C PRO A 12 7.19 -1.33 8.27
N LEU A 13 7.87 -1.94 7.30
CA LEU A 13 9.33 -2.03 7.31
C LEU A 13 9.99 -0.68 7.00
N THR A 14 9.36 0.15 6.14
CA THR A 14 9.84 1.50 5.86
C THR A 14 9.67 2.41 7.08
N LEU A 15 8.58 2.26 7.83
CA LEU A 15 8.39 2.96 9.10
C LEU A 15 9.48 2.59 10.11
N ALA A 16 9.76 1.28 10.26
CA ALA A 16 10.84 0.79 11.13
C ALA A 16 12.22 1.29 10.68
N ALA A 17 12.52 1.23 9.39
CA ALA A 17 13.78 1.74 8.83
C ALA A 17 13.94 3.25 9.07
N THR A 18 12.86 4.02 8.95
CA THR A 18 12.87 5.46 9.25
C THR A 18 13.16 5.72 10.73
N ALA A 19 12.61 4.90 11.64
CA ALA A 19 12.90 5.00 13.07
C ALA A 19 14.37 4.67 13.39
N ILE A 20 14.93 3.66 12.75
CA ILE A 20 16.37 3.34 12.88
C ILE A 20 17.23 4.51 12.39
N LEU A 21 16.93 5.08 11.22
CA LEU A 21 17.65 6.24 10.71
C LEU A 21 17.53 7.44 11.65
N ALA A 22 16.35 7.68 12.20
CA ALA A 22 16.14 8.78 13.15
C ALA A 22 16.97 8.62 14.43
N ALA A 23 17.17 7.39 14.88
CA ALA A 23 17.95 7.09 16.09
C ALA A 23 19.47 7.05 15.83
N GLU A 24 19.92 6.46 14.73
CA GLU A 24 21.32 6.17 14.47
C GLU A 24 22.00 7.19 13.54
N ASN A 25 21.26 7.77 12.61
CA ASN A 25 21.79 8.72 11.62
C ASN A 25 20.71 9.77 11.22
N PRO A 26 20.39 10.72 12.09
CA PRO A 26 19.32 11.70 11.87
C PRO A 26 19.50 12.53 10.58
N ASP A 27 20.74 12.76 10.14
CA ASP A 27 21.02 13.52 8.92
C ASP A 27 20.61 12.78 7.63
N ALA A 28 20.48 11.46 7.69
CA ALA A 28 20.08 10.61 6.55
C ALA A 28 18.58 10.36 6.47
N GLN A 29 17.79 10.83 7.44
CA GLN A 29 16.34 10.58 7.44
C GLN A 29 15.62 11.39 6.35
N PRO A 30 14.48 10.90 5.83
CA PRO A 30 13.69 11.63 4.84
C PRO A 30 13.01 12.86 5.46
N ARG A 31 12.67 13.85 4.64
CA ARG A 31 11.84 15.00 5.05
C ARG A 31 10.40 14.59 5.33
N THR A 32 9.86 13.72 4.48
CA THR A 32 8.50 13.17 4.64
C THR A 32 8.50 11.68 4.42
N LEU A 33 7.62 11.01 5.14
CA LEU A 33 7.26 9.61 4.94
C LEU A 33 5.74 9.52 4.69
N THR A 34 5.35 9.05 3.51
CA THR A 34 3.96 8.79 3.16
C THR A 34 3.73 7.28 3.11
N LEU A 35 2.84 6.78 3.95
CA LEU A 35 2.44 5.38 4.02
C LEU A 35 1.05 5.23 3.37
N ILE A 36 0.93 4.35 2.39
CA ILE A 36 -0.30 4.18 1.61
C ILE A 36 -0.77 2.72 1.72
N GLY A 37 -1.94 2.50 2.34
CA GLY A 37 -2.58 1.19 2.43
C GLY A 37 -1.69 0.10 3.03
N GLY A 38 -0.89 0.45 4.03
CA GLY A 38 0.06 -0.46 4.65
C GLY A 38 -0.46 -1.11 5.93
N PRO A 39 -0.21 -2.40 6.18
CA PRO A 39 -0.66 -3.10 7.37
C PRO A 39 0.24 -2.78 8.57
N ILE A 40 0.13 -1.57 9.11
CA ILE A 40 0.88 -1.15 10.30
C ILE A 40 0.31 -1.82 11.54
N ASP A 41 -1.01 -1.80 11.68
CA ASP A 41 -1.75 -2.56 12.70
C ASP A 41 -2.80 -3.45 12.01
N PRO A 42 -2.45 -4.68 11.66
CA PRO A 42 -3.39 -5.59 11.00
C PRO A 42 -4.62 -5.94 11.83
N ASP A 43 -4.55 -5.82 13.16
CA ASP A 43 -5.66 -6.12 14.07
C ASP A 43 -6.64 -4.95 14.23
N ALA A 44 -6.30 -3.76 13.75
CA ALA A 44 -7.20 -2.59 13.81
C ALA A 44 -8.50 -2.80 13.04
N ALA A 45 -8.47 -3.60 11.95
CA ALA A 45 -9.65 -3.99 11.19
C ALA A 45 -9.41 -5.33 10.49
N ALA A 46 -10.35 -6.26 10.65
CA ALA A 46 -10.28 -7.59 10.03
C ALA A 46 -10.46 -7.50 8.50
N THR A 47 -9.64 -8.25 7.78
CA THR A 47 -9.75 -8.50 6.33
C THR A 47 -9.58 -9.99 6.06
N GLU A 48 -9.88 -10.44 4.84
CA GLU A 48 -9.61 -11.84 4.47
C GLU A 48 -8.12 -12.20 4.61
N VAL A 49 -7.22 -11.23 4.36
CA VAL A 49 -5.76 -11.40 4.51
C VAL A 49 -5.38 -11.62 5.97
N THR A 50 -5.90 -10.78 6.88
CA THR A 50 -5.62 -10.91 8.33
C THR A 50 -6.26 -12.16 8.91
N ASP A 51 -7.49 -12.49 8.52
CA ASP A 51 -8.18 -13.69 8.95
C ASP A 51 -7.49 -14.98 8.49
N PHE A 52 -6.99 -15.00 7.24
CA PHE A 52 -6.16 -16.10 6.76
C PHE A 52 -4.88 -16.23 7.57
N GLY A 53 -4.17 -15.12 7.77
CA GLY A 53 -2.97 -15.07 8.60
C GLY A 53 -3.20 -15.64 10.00
N ASN A 54 -4.32 -15.30 10.64
CA ASN A 54 -4.64 -15.76 11.98
C ASN A 54 -5.02 -17.25 12.06
N ARG A 55 -5.64 -17.80 11.00
CA ARG A 55 -6.10 -19.22 10.98
C ARG A 55 -4.98 -20.22 10.71
N VAL A 56 -3.97 -19.85 9.91
CA VAL A 56 -2.92 -20.77 9.46
C VAL A 56 -1.72 -20.70 10.41
N THR A 57 -1.20 -21.84 10.85
CA THR A 57 0.05 -21.89 11.62
C THR A 57 1.25 -21.63 10.72
N MET A 58 2.39 -21.20 11.29
CA MET A 58 3.61 -20.95 10.51
C MET A 58 4.10 -22.22 9.81
N GLY A 59 4.00 -23.40 10.45
CA GLY A 59 4.40 -24.67 9.83
C GLY A 59 3.51 -25.07 8.66
N GLU A 60 2.19 -24.86 8.76
CA GLU A 60 1.27 -25.07 7.64
C GLU A 60 1.55 -24.11 6.50
N LEU A 61 1.81 -22.84 6.81
CA LEU A 61 2.12 -21.82 5.81
C LEU A 61 3.40 -22.15 5.05
N GLU A 62 4.45 -22.56 5.76
CA GLU A 62 5.70 -23.01 5.15
C GLU A 62 5.48 -24.20 4.22
N HIS A 63 4.73 -25.19 4.67
CA HIS A 63 4.45 -26.38 3.88
C HIS A 63 3.60 -26.11 2.63
N LEU A 64 2.62 -25.21 2.73
CA LEU A 64 1.66 -24.94 1.65
C LEU A 64 2.20 -23.92 0.63
N ALA A 65 2.95 -22.92 1.09
CA ALA A 65 3.30 -21.77 0.28
C ALA A 65 4.74 -21.82 -0.25
N ILE A 66 5.68 -22.44 0.48
CA ILE A 66 7.10 -22.40 0.12
C ILE A 66 7.47 -23.52 -0.83
N GLN A 67 8.19 -23.17 -1.90
CA GLN A 67 8.65 -24.10 -2.92
C GLN A 67 10.12 -23.86 -3.24
N GLN A 68 10.78 -24.90 -3.75
CA GLN A 68 12.17 -24.79 -4.18
C GLN A 68 12.25 -24.40 -5.66
N VAL A 69 13.09 -23.41 -5.96
CA VAL A 69 13.37 -22.98 -7.34
C VAL A 69 14.04 -24.12 -8.12
N GLY A 70 13.44 -24.49 -9.26
CA GLY A 70 13.91 -25.58 -10.11
C GLY A 70 15.24 -25.29 -10.77
N PHE A 71 15.98 -26.35 -11.12
CA PHE A 71 17.37 -26.30 -11.61
C PHE A 71 17.60 -25.50 -12.90
N LYS A 72 16.57 -25.30 -13.70
CA LYS A 72 16.67 -24.55 -14.98
C LYS A 72 16.59 -23.02 -14.80
N TYR A 73 16.28 -22.55 -13.62
CA TYR A 73 16.12 -21.13 -13.35
C TYR A 73 17.31 -20.56 -12.56
N ARG A 74 17.55 -19.27 -12.69
CA ARG A 74 18.50 -18.56 -11.83
C ARG A 74 17.99 -18.63 -10.38
N GLY A 75 18.91 -18.90 -9.43
CA GLY A 75 18.54 -19.10 -8.03
C GLY A 75 18.07 -20.53 -7.71
N ALA A 76 18.35 -21.52 -8.58
CA ALA A 76 18.06 -22.93 -8.33
C ALA A 76 18.45 -23.36 -6.90
N GLY A 77 17.56 -24.09 -6.24
CA GLY A 77 17.74 -24.55 -4.87
C GLY A 77 17.29 -23.57 -3.78
N ARG A 78 17.01 -22.31 -4.10
CA ARG A 78 16.46 -21.34 -3.13
C ARG A 78 15.01 -21.69 -2.77
N MET A 79 14.66 -21.47 -1.51
CA MET A 79 13.29 -21.58 -1.04
C MET A 79 12.57 -20.25 -1.24
N VAL A 80 11.41 -20.28 -1.88
CA VAL A 80 10.64 -19.09 -2.25
C VAL A 80 9.14 -19.29 -2.05
N TYR A 81 8.43 -18.19 -1.83
CA TYR A 81 6.99 -18.11 -2.06
C TYR A 81 6.79 -17.68 -3.52
N PRO A 82 6.33 -18.60 -4.41
CA PRO A 82 6.27 -18.33 -5.84
C PRO A 82 5.28 -17.22 -6.19
N GLY A 83 5.66 -16.34 -7.13
CA GLY A 83 4.79 -15.28 -7.62
C GLY A 83 3.48 -15.80 -8.18
N LEU A 84 3.49 -16.96 -8.85
CA LEU A 84 2.27 -17.59 -9.35
C LEU A 84 1.31 -18.00 -8.21
N ALA A 85 1.83 -18.46 -7.08
CA ALA A 85 1.01 -18.81 -5.92
C ALA A 85 0.40 -17.56 -5.27
N GLN A 86 1.19 -16.48 -5.16
CA GLN A 86 0.72 -15.17 -4.68
C GLN A 86 -0.45 -14.68 -5.54
N LEU A 87 -0.25 -14.68 -6.86
CA LEU A 87 -1.25 -14.26 -7.83
C LEU A 87 -2.54 -15.09 -7.73
N SER A 88 -2.40 -16.41 -7.62
CA SER A 88 -3.55 -17.32 -7.49
C SER A 88 -4.36 -17.02 -6.23
N SER A 89 -3.70 -16.68 -5.12
CA SER A 89 -4.35 -16.30 -3.88
C SER A 89 -5.14 -14.99 -4.02
N PHE A 90 -4.55 -13.96 -4.63
CA PHE A 90 -5.23 -12.69 -4.87
C PHE A 90 -6.42 -12.83 -5.84
N ILE A 91 -6.27 -13.61 -6.91
CA ILE A 91 -7.37 -13.89 -7.85
C ILE A 91 -8.50 -14.64 -7.13
N ALA A 92 -8.17 -15.59 -6.25
CA ALA A 92 -9.18 -16.36 -5.51
C ALA A 92 -9.99 -15.50 -4.53
N MET A 93 -9.36 -14.55 -3.85
CA MET A 93 -10.05 -13.61 -2.95
C MET A 93 -11.04 -12.70 -3.71
N ASN A 94 -10.75 -12.35 -4.96
CA ASN A 94 -11.56 -11.46 -5.79
C ASN A 94 -12.09 -12.14 -7.06
N ALA A 95 -12.39 -13.44 -7.01
CA ALA A 95 -12.72 -14.25 -8.18
C ALA A 95 -13.88 -13.71 -9.02
N ASP A 96 -14.92 -13.18 -8.39
CA ASP A 96 -16.09 -12.62 -9.10
C ASP A 96 -15.76 -11.34 -9.85
N THR A 97 -14.91 -10.48 -9.26
CA THR A 97 -14.45 -9.25 -9.89
C THR A 97 -13.57 -9.54 -11.10
N HIS A 98 -12.61 -10.47 -10.96
CA HIS A 98 -11.76 -10.90 -12.08
C HIS A 98 -12.56 -11.56 -13.19
N ARG A 99 -13.52 -12.43 -12.85
CA ARG A 99 -14.40 -13.06 -13.82
C ARG A 99 -15.22 -12.02 -14.59
N LYS A 100 -15.78 -11.04 -13.88
CA LYS A 100 -16.54 -9.96 -14.52
C LYS A 100 -15.65 -9.13 -15.43
N ALA A 101 -14.49 -8.70 -14.99
CA ALA A 101 -13.54 -7.92 -15.80
C ALA A 101 -13.14 -8.67 -17.09
N PHE A 102 -12.93 -10.00 -17.00
CA PHE A 102 -12.63 -10.83 -18.14
C PHE A 102 -13.80 -10.96 -19.13
N MET A 103 -15.03 -11.12 -18.60
CA MET A 103 -16.24 -11.15 -19.45
C MET A 103 -16.50 -9.81 -20.12
N ASP A 104 -16.33 -8.70 -19.41
CA ASP A 104 -16.48 -7.34 -19.95
C ASP A 104 -15.46 -7.09 -21.09
N LYS A 105 -14.21 -7.60 -20.95
CA LYS A 105 -13.21 -7.57 -22.03
C LYS A 105 -13.67 -8.33 -23.27
N ILE A 106 -14.12 -9.58 -23.11
CA ILE A 106 -14.61 -10.38 -24.25
C ILE A 106 -15.75 -9.64 -24.96
N PHE A 107 -16.64 -9.03 -24.19
CA PHE A 107 -17.77 -8.28 -24.75
C PHE A 107 -17.31 -7.02 -25.51
N ALA A 108 -16.33 -6.28 -24.94
CA ALA A 108 -15.74 -5.10 -25.59
C ALA A 108 -15.01 -5.47 -26.90
N GLU A 109 -14.25 -6.56 -26.92
CA GLU A 109 -13.60 -7.06 -28.14
C GLU A 109 -14.63 -7.50 -29.20
N ALA A 110 -15.68 -8.20 -28.79
CA ALA A 110 -16.73 -8.67 -29.67
C ALA A 110 -17.58 -7.51 -30.28
N THR A 111 -17.69 -6.39 -29.57
CA THR A 111 -18.46 -5.21 -29.99
C THR A 111 -17.61 -4.14 -30.68
N GLY A 112 -16.28 -4.34 -30.80
CA GLY A 112 -15.38 -3.39 -31.46
C GLY A 112 -14.97 -2.20 -30.59
N ALA A 113 -15.20 -2.24 -29.27
CA ALA A 113 -14.81 -1.22 -28.32
C ALA A 113 -13.33 -1.37 -27.89
N GLY A 114 -12.39 -1.35 -28.84
CA GLY A 114 -10.98 -1.71 -28.65
C GLY A 114 -10.23 -0.94 -27.55
N SER A 115 -10.63 0.30 -27.23
CA SER A 115 -9.95 1.11 -26.20
C SER A 115 -10.13 0.56 -24.76
N GLU A 116 -11.19 -0.17 -24.49
CA GLU A 116 -11.42 -0.82 -23.18
C GLU A 116 -10.59 -2.10 -23.05
N GLY A 117 -10.42 -2.85 -24.15
CA GLY A 117 -9.54 -4.02 -24.21
C GLY A 117 -8.07 -3.67 -23.93
N ASP A 118 -7.59 -2.54 -24.45
CA ASP A 118 -6.22 -2.07 -24.23
C ASP A 118 -5.97 -1.67 -22.77
N LYS A 119 -6.91 -1.02 -22.12
CA LYS A 119 -6.84 -0.69 -20.69
C LYS A 119 -6.78 -1.95 -19.83
N HIS A 120 -7.64 -2.92 -20.12
CA HIS A 120 -7.65 -4.21 -19.44
C HIS A 120 -6.32 -4.95 -19.60
N ASN A 121 -5.78 -5.04 -20.82
CA ASN A 121 -4.51 -5.71 -21.08
C ASN A 121 -3.38 -5.04 -20.29
N LYS A 122 -3.29 -3.71 -20.33
CA LYS A 122 -2.26 -2.97 -19.59
C LYS A 122 -2.34 -3.21 -18.08
N PHE A 123 -3.54 -3.23 -17.51
CA PHE A 123 -3.72 -3.54 -16.09
C PHE A 123 -3.23 -4.96 -15.76
N TYR A 124 -3.67 -5.96 -16.55
CA TYR A 124 -3.28 -7.35 -16.29
C TYR A 124 -1.81 -7.63 -16.60
N ASP A 125 -1.18 -6.95 -17.55
CA ASP A 125 0.26 -7.06 -17.80
C ASP A 125 1.07 -6.65 -16.56
N GLU A 126 0.67 -5.60 -15.86
CA GLU A 126 1.29 -5.17 -14.61
C GLU A 126 0.90 -6.07 -13.43
N TYR A 127 -0.38 -6.42 -13.30
CA TYR A 127 -0.90 -7.26 -12.22
C TYR A 127 -0.29 -8.68 -12.22
N LEU A 128 -0.01 -9.24 -13.41
CA LEU A 128 0.59 -10.56 -13.58
C LEU A 128 2.13 -10.56 -13.45
N ALA A 129 2.76 -9.39 -13.43
CA ALA A 129 4.21 -9.24 -13.31
C ALA A 129 4.69 -9.39 -11.85
N VAL A 130 4.38 -10.51 -11.21
CA VAL A 130 4.71 -10.80 -9.81
C VAL A 130 6.01 -11.58 -9.72
N MET A 131 6.91 -11.15 -8.83
CA MET A 131 8.17 -11.84 -8.54
C MET A 131 7.99 -12.86 -7.40
N ASP A 132 8.85 -13.91 -7.43
CA ASP A 132 8.98 -14.78 -6.27
C ASP A 132 9.55 -13.99 -5.08
N MET A 133 9.02 -14.23 -3.89
CA MET A 133 9.61 -13.74 -2.64
C MET A 133 10.47 -14.82 -2.00
N THR A 134 11.56 -14.45 -1.35
CA THR A 134 12.31 -15.42 -0.55
C THR A 134 11.45 -15.95 0.60
N ALA A 135 11.61 -17.22 0.94
CA ALA A 135 10.85 -17.85 2.02
C ALA A 135 11.02 -17.10 3.34
N GLU A 136 12.25 -16.69 3.65
CA GLU A 136 12.59 -15.96 4.87
C GLU A 136 11.84 -14.63 4.96
N PHE A 137 11.78 -13.87 3.87
CA PHE A 137 11.08 -12.59 3.84
C PHE A 137 9.57 -12.78 4.03
N TYR A 138 8.98 -13.71 3.28
CA TYR A 138 7.55 -13.98 3.34
C TYR A 138 7.12 -14.47 4.74
N LEU A 139 7.78 -15.53 5.24
CA LEU A 139 7.46 -16.12 6.54
C LEU A 139 7.71 -15.15 7.68
N SER A 140 8.82 -14.39 7.64
CA SER A 140 9.10 -13.35 8.62
C SER A 140 8.05 -12.24 8.61
N THR A 141 7.58 -11.83 7.43
CA THR A 141 6.52 -10.81 7.33
C THR A 141 5.23 -11.31 7.95
N VAL A 142 4.79 -12.53 7.61
CA VAL A 142 3.55 -13.09 8.18
C VAL A 142 3.66 -13.26 9.69
N ASP A 143 4.78 -13.82 10.18
CA ASP A 143 4.97 -14.03 11.62
C ASP A 143 5.03 -12.72 12.39
N ARG A 144 5.90 -11.81 11.97
CA ARG A 144 6.26 -10.63 12.76
C ARG A 144 5.26 -9.48 12.63
N ILE A 145 4.72 -9.26 11.39
CA ILE A 145 3.81 -8.15 11.12
C ILE A 145 2.36 -8.58 11.37
N PHE A 146 1.92 -9.69 10.76
CA PHE A 146 0.51 -10.07 10.82
C PHE A 146 0.14 -10.86 12.09
N LYS A 147 0.97 -11.82 12.54
CA LYS A 147 0.63 -12.66 13.70
C LYS A 147 1.01 -12.04 15.03
N ARG A 148 2.22 -11.48 15.14
CA ARG A 148 2.73 -10.92 16.40
C ARG A 148 2.52 -9.42 16.53
N GLY A 149 2.14 -8.72 15.46
CA GLY A 149 1.90 -7.29 15.47
C GLY A 149 3.08 -6.48 16.01
N GLU A 150 4.32 -6.89 15.70
CA GLU A 150 5.52 -6.30 16.32
C GLU A 150 5.67 -4.79 16.03
N ILE A 151 5.20 -4.33 14.87
CA ILE A 151 5.18 -2.89 14.55
C ILE A 151 4.09 -2.19 15.36
N ALA A 152 2.88 -2.73 15.35
CA ALA A 152 1.74 -2.15 16.07
C ALA A 152 2.00 -2.03 17.58
N SER A 153 2.67 -3.04 18.17
CA SER A 153 3.03 -3.06 19.59
C SER A 153 4.34 -2.34 19.92
N ASN A 154 5.01 -1.72 18.92
CA ASN A 154 6.34 -1.12 19.06
C ASN A 154 7.40 -2.07 19.68
N SER A 155 7.29 -3.37 19.37
CA SER A 155 8.19 -4.42 19.86
C SER A 155 9.12 -5.00 18.78
N PHE A 156 9.09 -4.41 17.58
CA PHE A 156 9.93 -4.82 16.46
C PHE A 156 11.42 -4.67 16.78
N SER A 157 12.23 -5.61 16.31
CA SER A 157 13.68 -5.57 16.50
C SER A 157 14.42 -5.97 15.23
N VAL A 158 15.61 -5.42 15.04
CA VAL A 158 16.54 -5.77 13.95
C VAL A 158 17.88 -6.13 14.56
N ASP A 159 18.41 -7.31 14.24
CA ASP A 159 19.66 -7.85 14.80
C ASP A 159 19.69 -7.82 16.33
N GLY A 160 18.54 -8.11 16.96
CA GLY A 160 18.38 -8.09 18.42
C GLY A 160 18.27 -6.71 19.06
N LYS A 161 18.35 -5.63 18.27
CA LYS A 161 18.17 -4.26 18.76
C LYS A 161 16.69 -3.84 18.61
N PRO A 162 16.04 -3.34 19.66
CA PRO A 162 14.68 -2.84 19.56
C PRO A 162 14.61 -1.61 18.66
N VAL A 163 13.53 -1.51 17.89
CA VAL A 163 13.23 -0.35 17.04
C VAL A 163 12.11 0.44 17.70
N ASP A 164 12.40 1.65 18.14
CA ASP A 164 11.41 2.55 18.72
C ASP A 164 10.87 3.52 17.65
N ILE A 165 9.62 3.33 17.25
CA ILE A 165 8.95 4.20 16.27
C ILE A 165 8.82 5.63 16.82
N GLY A 166 8.70 5.80 18.12
CA GLY A 166 8.68 7.10 18.80
C GLY A 166 9.96 7.92 18.66
N SER A 167 11.07 7.30 18.20
CA SER A 167 12.32 8.02 17.92
C SER A 167 12.24 8.95 16.72
N ILE A 168 11.26 8.76 15.82
CA ILE A 168 11.01 9.65 14.67
C ILE A 168 10.54 11.01 15.19
N ARG A 169 11.27 12.09 14.87
CA ARG A 169 10.97 13.47 15.34
C ARG A 169 10.91 14.49 14.22
N ASP A 170 11.85 14.41 13.29
CA ASP A 170 12.08 15.42 12.26
C ASP A 170 11.50 15.04 10.89
N VAL A 171 10.87 13.88 10.78
CA VAL A 171 10.17 13.40 9.58
C VAL A 171 8.69 13.74 9.69
N ALA A 172 8.13 14.41 8.69
CA ALA A 172 6.68 14.58 8.62
C ALA A 172 6.04 13.29 8.08
N VAL A 173 4.97 12.82 8.71
CA VAL A 173 4.36 11.52 8.41
C VAL A 173 2.94 11.69 7.91
N MET A 174 2.65 11.11 6.73
CA MET A 174 1.31 11.08 6.14
C MET A 174 0.86 9.64 5.94
N THR A 175 -0.41 9.37 6.23
CA THR A 175 -1.05 8.09 5.91
C THR A 175 -2.19 8.28 4.92
N VAL A 176 -2.35 7.32 4.00
CA VAL A 176 -3.43 7.29 3.01
C VAL A 176 -4.08 5.92 3.05
N GLU A 177 -5.41 5.91 3.14
CA GLU A 177 -6.23 4.69 3.16
C GLU A 177 -7.39 4.83 2.17
N GLY A 178 -7.91 3.71 1.68
CA GLY A 178 -9.13 3.65 0.88
C GLY A 178 -10.32 3.22 1.72
N ALA A 179 -11.45 3.92 1.60
CA ALA A 179 -12.64 3.59 2.39
C ALA A 179 -13.22 2.19 2.09
N ASN A 180 -12.94 1.66 0.91
CA ASN A 180 -13.38 0.33 0.46
C ASN A 180 -12.17 -0.62 0.28
N ASP A 181 -11.06 -0.37 0.98
CA ASP A 181 -9.89 -1.24 0.93
C ASP A 181 -10.18 -2.54 1.71
N ASP A 182 -10.18 -3.66 1.01
CA ASP A 182 -10.46 -5.00 1.52
C ASP A 182 -9.18 -5.82 1.82
N ILE A 183 -8.01 -5.27 1.45
CA ILE A 183 -6.70 -5.87 1.70
C ILE A 183 -6.06 -5.27 2.96
N SER A 184 -5.98 -3.94 3.02
CA SER A 184 -5.53 -3.19 4.20
C SER A 184 -6.63 -2.20 4.60
N ALA A 185 -7.58 -2.69 5.38
CA ALA A 185 -8.78 -1.94 5.72
C ALA A 185 -8.47 -0.64 6.48
N PRO A 186 -9.37 0.36 6.39
CA PRO A 186 -9.23 1.61 7.14
C PRO A 186 -8.99 1.37 8.62
N GLY A 187 -8.00 2.07 9.16
CA GLY A 187 -7.52 1.90 10.54
C GLY A 187 -6.16 1.23 10.62
N GLN A 188 -5.83 0.34 9.68
CA GLN A 188 -4.56 -0.39 9.69
C GLN A 188 -3.36 0.52 9.42
N CYS A 189 -3.42 1.37 8.39
CA CYS A 189 -2.30 2.23 8.01
C CYS A 189 -2.20 3.46 8.92
N VAL A 190 -3.33 4.07 9.26
CA VAL A 190 -3.37 5.27 10.11
C VAL A 190 -2.82 5.04 11.52
N ALA A 191 -2.77 3.80 12.00
CA ALA A 191 -2.15 3.42 13.26
C ALA A 191 -0.69 3.92 13.39
N ALA A 192 0.02 4.11 12.27
CA ALA A 192 1.37 4.68 12.25
C ALA A 192 1.47 6.04 12.96
N LEU A 193 0.44 6.88 12.82
CA LEU A 193 0.45 8.23 13.42
C LEU A 193 0.45 8.20 14.93
N ALA A 194 -0.21 7.22 15.54
CA ALA A 194 -0.20 7.02 16.99
C ALA A 194 1.15 6.49 17.50
N LEU A 195 1.83 5.65 16.71
CA LEU A 195 3.16 5.12 17.03
C LEU A 195 4.26 6.20 16.93
N CYS A 196 4.12 7.15 16.00
CA CYS A 196 5.05 8.26 15.81
C CYS A 196 4.88 9.33 16.92
N THR A 197 5.07 8.95 18.17
CA THR A 197 4.86 9.83 19.33
C THR A 197 5.84 11.01 19.38
N GLY A 198 7.01 10.87 18.78
CA GLY A 198 8.02 11.94 18.68
C GLY A 198 7.72 13.00 17.62
N VAL A 199 6.80 12.72 16.67
CA VAL A 199 6.42 13.65 15.61
C VAL A 199 5.34 14.61 16.11
N PRO A 200 5.51 15.94 15.99
CA PRO A 200 4.48 16.91 16.33
C PRO A 200 3.22 16.74 15.47
N ASP A 201 2.05 17.09 16.01
CA ASP A 201 0.77 16.89 15.31
C ASP A 201 0.61 17.73 14.04
N ASP A 202 1.25 18.90 13.97
CA ASP A 202 1.28 19.75 12.79
C ASP A 202 2.16 19.19 11.64
N ARG A 203 2.91 18.11 11.93
CA ARG A 203 3.69 17.35 10.96
C ARG A 203 3.11 15.95 10.67
N LYS A 204 1.89 15.70 11.13
CA LYS A 204 1.13 14.48 10.85
C LYS A 204 -0.05 14.80 9.96
N ALA A 205 -0.30 13.96 8.97
CA ALA A 205 -1.47 14.05 8.10
C ALA A 205 -2.08 12.68 7.86
N GLN A 206 -3.40 12.65 7.66
CA GLN A 206 -4.12 11.45 7.24
C GLN A 206 -5.10 11.79 6.12
N HIS A 207 -5.28 10.84 5.20
CA HIS A 207 -6.30 10.92 4.17
C HIS A 207 -7.00 9.58 4.02
N LEU A 208 -8.33 9.60 4.08
CA LEU A 208 -9.19 8.47 3.74
C LEU A 208 -9.90 8.80 2.42
N GLU A 209 -9.56 8.09 1.34
CA GLU A 209 -10.16 8.32 0.03
C GLU A 209 -11.52 7.63 -0.07
N PRO A 210 -12.62 8.42 -0.20
CA PRO A 210 -13.96 7.86 -0.32
C PRO A 210 -14.12 7.03 -1.59
N GLY A 211 -14.66 5.80 -1.45
CA GLY A 211 -14.97 4.93 -2.58
C GLY A 211 -13.78 4.26 -3.25
N ALA A 212 -12.56 4.49 -2.80
CA ALA A 212 -11.38 3.79 -3.32
C ALA A 212 -11.17 2.45 -2.59
N GLY A 213 -10.92 1.39 -3.35
CA GLY A 213 -10.33 0.14 -2.89
C GLY A 213 -8.81 0.22 -2.88
N HIS A 214 -8.14 -0.90 -2.57
CA HIS A 214 -6.69 -0.94 -2.39
C HIS A 214 -5.90 -0.35 -3.55
N TYR A 215 -6.18 -0.76 -4.78
CA TYR A 215 -5.47 -0.24 -5.96
C TYR A 215 -5.84 1.21 -6.30
N GLY A 216 -7.04 1.66 -5.94
CA GLY A 216 -7.52 3.01 -6.20
C GLY A 216 -6.75 4.10 -5.44
N ILE A 217 -6.09 3.75 -4.33
CA ILE A 217 -5.33 4.71 -3.52
C ILE A 217 -3.94 5.04 -4.07
N PHE A 218 -3.41 4.29 -5.02
CA PHE A 218 -2.11 4.56 -5.66
C PHE A 218 -2.16 4.49 -7.19
N ALA A 219 -3.30 4.19 -7.79
CA ALA A 219 -3.51 4.13 -9.23
C ALA A 219 -4.86 4.76 -9.64
N GLY A 220 -5.09 4.92 -10.94
CA GLY A 220 -6.36 5.34 -11.50
C GLY A 220 -6.73 6.80 -11.23
N LYS A 221 -8.03 7.09 -11.19
CA LYS A 221 -8.59 8.45 -11.13
C LYS A 221 -8.42 9.08 -9.74
N SER A 222 -8.74 8.35 -8.67
CA SER A 222 -8.62 8.83 -7.28
C SER A 222 -7.18 9.23 -6.98
N TRP A 223 -6.21 8.39 -7.35
CA TRP A 223 -4.80 8.73 -7.22
C TRP A 223 -4.45 10.04 -7.96
N ARG A 224 -4.78 10.12 -9.27
CA ARG A 224 -4.38 11.27 -10.09
C ARG A 224 -5.01 12.58 -9.67
N LEU A 225 -6.29 12.57 -9.28
CA LEU A 225 -7.05 13.77 -9.05
C LEU A 225 -7.12 14.21 -7.59
N ASN A 226 -7.10 13.27 -6.66
CA ASN A 226 -7.31 13.54 -5.25
C ASN A 226 -6.04 13.30 -4.43
N ILE A 227 -5.49 12.07 -4.46
CA ILE A 227 -4.44 11.66 -3.52
C ILE A 227 -3.08 12.25 -3.91
N ARG A 228 -2.65 12.09 -5.18
CA ARG A 228 -1.36 12.61 -5.64
C ARG A 228 -1.17 14.10 -5.37
N PRO A 229 -2.14 14.99 -5.63
CA PRO A 229 -1.99 16.40 -5.28
C PRO A 229 -1.76 16.63 -3.80
N LEU A 230 -2.50 15.92 -2.92
CA LEU A 230 -2.34 16.01 -1.47
C LEU A 230 -0.95 15.56 -1.02
N VAL A 231 -0.46 14.44 -1.55
CA VAL A 231 0.89 13.94 -1.24
C VAL A 231 1.96 14.92 -1.69
N LEU A 232 1.83 15.52 -2.88
CA LEU A 232 2.78 16.51 -3.38
C LEU A 232 2.74 17.81 -2.56
N ASP A 233 1.55 18.30 -2.20
CA ASP A 233 1.39 19.47 -1.34
C ASP A 233 2.01 19.21 0.04
N PHE A 234 1.79 18.03 0.64
CA PHE A 234 2.42 17.64 1.89
C PHE A 234 3.95 17.60 1.81
N MET A 235 4.51 17.04 0.73
CA MET A 235 5.96 17.07 0.49
C MET A 235 6.50 18.50 0.36
N ASP A 236 5.80 19.35 -0.39
CA ASP A 236 6.19 20.75 -0.61
C ASP A 236 6.16 21.56 0.69
N GLU A 237 5.15 21.34 1.56
CA GLU A 237 5.02 22.01 2.87
C GLU A 237 6.18 21.69 3.81
N HIS A 238 6.73 20.47 3.71
CA HIS A 238 7.81 20.00 4.57
C HIS A 238 9.19 20.01 3.88
N THR A 239 9.28 20.53 2.65
CA THR A 239 10.55 20.78 1.99
C THR A 239 11.12 22.10 2.52
N GLY A 240 12.37 22.10 2.98
CA GLY A 240 13.04 23.29 3.52
C GLY A 240 13.37 24.37 2.46
N LYS A 241 12.46 24.64 1.53
CA LYS A 241 12.57 25.77 0.60
C LYS A 241 12.19 27.03 1.33
N THR A 242 13.16 27.95 1.50
CA THR A 242 12.94 29.37 1.74
C THR A 242 11.80 29.87 0.86
N GLU A 243 10.78 30.43 1.50
CA GLU A 243 9.55 30.92 0.90
C GLU A 243 9.81 31.79 -0.33
N THR A 244 9.54 31.25 -1.51
CA THR A 244 9.07 32.10 -2.61
C THR A 244 7.55 32.18 -2.41
N PRO A 245 6.95 33.37 -2.24
CA PRO A 245 5.52 33.48 -1.97
C PRO A 245 4.73 32.81 -3.09
N LYS A 246 4.12 31.65 -2.82
CA LYS A 246 3.20 31.00 -3.76
C LYS A 246 2.03 31.96 -3.96
N ALA A 247 1.82 32.40 -5.20
CA ALA A 247 0.58 33.07 -5.58
C ALA A 247 -0.59 32.20 -5.08
N LYS A 248 -1.39 32.75 -4.16
CA LYS A 248 -2.57 32.08 -3.60
C LYS A 248 -3.44 31.58 -4.74
N ARG A 249 -3.35 30.28 -5.04
CA ARG A 249 -4.34 29.61 -5.88
C ARG A 249 -5.67 29.79 -5.14
N LYS A 250 -6.55 30.60 -5.72
CA LYS A 250 -7.93 30.78 -5.21
C LYS A 250 -8.52 29.37 -5.12
N ARG A 251 -8.85 28.94 -3.90
CA ARG A 251 -9.69 27.76 -3.67
C ARG A 251 -10.94 27.98 -4.53
N GLY A 252 -11.09 27.21 -5.57
CA GLY A 252 -12.27 27.23 -6.42
C GLY A 252 -13.48 26.99 -5.54
N GLY A 253 -14.48 27.89 -5.66
CA GLY A 253 -15.70 27.84 -4.91
C GLY A 253 -16.40 26.49 -5.06
N GLN A 254 -17.19 26.15 -4.06
CA GLN A 254 -18.11 25.02 -4.03
C GLN A 254 -18.73 24.77 -5.41
N VAL A 255 -18.36 23.65 -6.04
CA VAL A 255 -19.04 23.18 -7.21
C VAL A 255 -20.42 22.70 -6.75
N LYS A 256 -21.45 23.49 -7.03
CA LYS A 256 -22.83 23.06 -6.96
C LYS A 256 -22.98 21.78 -7.77
N GLY A 257 -23.54 20.76 -7.16
CA GLY A 257 -23.73 19.45 -7.79
C GLY A 257 -24.38 19.56 -9.17
N ASP A 258 -23.64 19.17 -10.20
CA ASP A 258 -24.15 18.96 -11.54
C ASP A 258 -24.66 17.52 -11.61
N THR A 259 -25.97 17.37 -11.67
CA THR A 259 -26.69 16.09 -11.74
C THR A 259 -26.77 15.53 -13.16
N ARG A 260 -25.74 15.72 -13.99
CA ARG A 260 -25.70 15.06 -15.30
C ARG A 260 -25.24 13.59 -15.16
N PRO A 261 -25.88 12.64 -15.86
CA PRO A 261 -25.45 11.24 -15.82
C PRO A 261 -24.02 11.12 -16.33
N LEU A 262 -23.16 10.46 -15.54
CA LEU A 262 -21.78 10.17 -15.86
C LEU A 262 -21.73 9.34 -17.15
N GLY A 263 -20.94 9.80 -18.12
CA GLY A 263 -20.64 9.05 -19.33
C GLY A 263 -19.78 7.80 -19.01
N PRO A 264 -19.50 6.95 -20.02
CA PRO A 264 -18.93 5.62 -19.84
C PRO A 264 -17.47 5.54 -19.37
N ASP A 265 -16.88 6.62 -18.85
CA ASP A 265 -15.50 6.68 -18.36
C ASP A 265 -15.38 6.51 -16.82
N ASP A 266 -16.27 5.73 -16.22
CA ASP A 266 -16.23 5.43 -14.79
C ASP A 266 -15.17 4.36 -14.48
N ASP A 267 -13.93 4.79 -14.19
CA ASP A 267 -12.83 3.94 -13.74
C ASP A 267 -13.08 3.28 -12.35
N SER A 268 -14.23 3.58 -11.69
CA SER A 268 -14.62 2.98 -10.41
C SER A 268 -14.97 1.48 -10.53
N LYS A 269 -15.06 0.95 -11.76
CA LYS A 269 -15.39 -0.45 -12.02
C LYS A 269 -14.16 -1.38 -12.09
N ILE A 270 -12.94 -0.86 -11.94
CA ILE A 270 -11.73 -1.65 -11.80
C ILE A 270 -11.20 -1.44 -10.37
N ALA A 271 -12.06 -1.62 -9.39
CA ALA A 271 -11.65 -1.81 -8.00
C ALA A 271 -11.46 -3.32 -7.82
N VAL A 272 -10.23 -3.79 -7.90
CA VAL A 272 -9.77 -5.05 -7.36
C VAL A 272 -9.15 -4.75 -6.02
#